data_1b5879cba48da9786a9a62d5211abc29
#
_entry.id   1b5879cba48da9786a9a62d5211abc29
#
_cell.length_a   1.000
_cell.length_b   1.000
_cell.length_c   1.000
_cell.angle_alpha   90.00
_cell.angle_beta   90.00
_cell.angle_gamma   90.00
#
_symmetry.space_group_name_H-M   'P 1'
#
loop_
_entity.id
_entity.type
_entity.pdbx_description
1 polymer ?
#
loop_
_entity_poly.entity_id
_entity_poly.type
_entity_poly.pdbx_seq_one_letter_code
_entity_poly.pdbx_strand_id
1 'polypeptide(L)'
;MLVGCGFAGPSDNPDRGFLSPRVLPDARRQGVGTALLRALIAHLESRGFVSASSHVDGADPGSLAFALGHSFEEVDRQVEQVKEIGDERTGAPPEGVTFVTLADRPELLRESYDLAVEGYADMATYTPVTISLEDWLAGEGADIAAGSFVGLAGGEIVALSGLCEAPDGTVEDGLTVVRRDWRRRGLAEALKRAKLAWAAENGISEIVTWTQRGNEGMRALNERLGYTYRSVSISVLAPL
;
A
#
# COMPACT_ATOMS: atom_id res chain seq x y z
N MET A 1 2.61 32.69 -16.01
CA MET A 1 2.87 32.12 -14.67
C MET A 1 2.11 30.80 -14.59
N LEU A 2 2.78 29.69 -14.22
CA LEU A 2 2.12 28.39 -14.03
C LEU A 2 1.31 28.43 -12.72
N VAL A 3 0.01 28.12 -12.78
CA VAL A 3 -0.90 28.19 -11.61
C VAL A 3 -1.50 26.82 -11.25
N GLY A 4 -1.31 25.83 -12.10
CA GLY A 4 -1.76 24.46 -11.88
C GLY A 4 -1.22 23.51 -12.94
N CYS A 5 -1.26 22.22 -12.66
CA CYS A 5 -0.89 21.14 -13.57
C CYS A 5 -1.79 19.93 -13.33
N GLY A 6 -1.72 18.95 -14.20
CA GLY A 6 -2.44 17.69 -14.02
C GLY A 6 -1.73 16.55 -14.71
N PHE A 7 -1.97 15.36 -14.19
CA PHE A 7 -1.55 14.09 -14.76
C PHE A 7 -2.78 13.23 -15.05
N ALA A 8 -2.76 12.50 -16.15
CA ALA A 8 -3.71 11.42 -16.43
C ALA A 8 -3.00 10.27 -17.15
N GLY A 9 -3.32 9.05 -16.80
CA GLY A 9 -2.72 7.84 -17.35
C GLY A 9 -3.46 6.57 -16.94
N PRO A 10 -2.94 5.39 -17.30
CA PRO A 10 -3.51 4.12 -16.86
C PRO A 10 -3.44 3.97 -15.34
N SER A 11 -4.33 3.19 -14.76
CA SER A 11 -4.24 2.65 -13.41
C SER A 11 -3.91 1.16 -13.45
N ASP A 12 -3.88 0.53 -12.29
CA ASP A 12 -3.79 -0.93 -12.09
C ASP A 12 -5.00 -1.71 -12.66
N ASN A 13 -6.10 -1.04 -12.98
CA ASN A 13 -7.27 -1.63 -13.63
C ASN A 13 -7.29 -1.21 -15.12
N PRO A 14 -7.36 -2.17 -16.07
CA PRO A 14 -7.26 -1.88 -17.50
C PRO A 14 -8.36 -0.96 -18.06
N ASP A 15 -9.55 -0.96 -17.44
CA ASP A 15 -10.70 -0.14 -17.86
C ASP A 15 -10.76 1.22 -17.14
N ARG A 16 -9.81 1.47 -16.21
CA ARG A 16 -9.79 2.67 -15.38
C ARG A 16 -8.56 3.52 -15.64
N GLY A 17 -8.78 4.82 -15.84
CA GLY A 17 -7.70 5.80 -15.80
C GLY A 17 -7.46 6.33 -14.39
N PHE A 18 -6.27 6.83 -14.15
CA PHE A 18 -5.93 7.63 -12.97
C PHE A 18 -5.74 9.08 -13.41
N LEU A 19 -6.20 10.04 -12.62
CA LEU A 19 -5.99 11.47 -12.84
C LEU A 19 -5.67 12.22 -11.55
N SER A 20 -4.88 13.28 -11.67
CA SER A 20 -4.50 14.11 -10.51
C SER A 20 -4.37 15.58 -10.95
N PRO A 21 -5.44 16.39 -10.85
CA PRO A 21 -5.34 17.85 -11.06
C PRO A 21 -4.78 18.51 -9.79
N ARG A 22 -3.83 19.42 -9.97
CA ARG A 22 -3.21 20.19 -8.89
C ARG A 22 -3.25 21.68 -9.20
N VAL A 23 -3.71 22.48 -8.25
CA VAL A 23 -3.84 23.96 -8.39
C VAL A 23 -3.18 24.62 -7.18
N LEU A 24 -2.32 25.58 -7.45
CA LEU A 24 -1.69 26.38 -6.38
C LEU A 24 -2.76 27.04 -5.50
N PRO A 25 -2.55 27.13 -4.17
CA PRO A 25 -3.53 27.69 -3.25
C PRO A 25 -4.13 29.02 -3.68
N ASP A 26 -3.28 29.96 -4.09
CA ASP A 26 -3.68 31.31 -4.49
C ASP A 26 -4.46 31.38 -5.83
N ALA A 27 -4.43 30.30 -6.62
CA ALA A 27 -5.17 30.18 -7.88
C ALA A 27 -6.42 29.30 -7.76
N ARG A 28 -6.72 28.79 -6.57
CA ARG A 28 -7.94 28.01 -6.31
C ARG A 28 -9.18 28.87 -6.41
N ARG A 29 -10.34 28.24 -6.62
CA ARG A 29 -11.68 28.89 -6.72
C ARG A 29 -11.84 29.87 -7.90
N GLN A 30 -10.94 29.78 -8.90
CA GLN A 30 -10.94 30.59 -10.13
C GLN A 30 -11.24 29.77 -11.39
N GLY A 31 -11.78 28.55 -11.24
CA GLY A 31 -12.12 27.65 -12.34
C GLY A 31 -10.95 26.82 -12.89
N VAL A 32 -9.72 27.05 -12.43
CA VAL A 32 -8.51 26.36 -12.94
C VAL A 32 -8.62 24.84 -12.73
N GLY A 33 -9.02 24.39 -11.54
CA GLY A 33 -9.20 22.97 -11.22
C GLY A 33 -10.24 22.29 -12.12
N THR A 34 -11.37 22.96 -12.37
CA THR A 34 -12.42 22.44 -13.27
C THR A 34 -11.94 22.36 -14.72
N ALA A 35 -11.17 23.34 -15.18
CA ALA A 35 -10.59 23.30 -16.53
C ALA A 35 -9.58 22.16 -16.68
N LEU A 36 -8.70 21.97 -15.71
CA LEU A 36 -7.76 20.84 -15.68
C LEU A 36 -8.50 19.50 -15.66
N LEU A 37 -9.46 19.33 -14.74
CA LEU A 37 -10.23 18.09 -14.62
C LEU A 37 -10.92 17.71 -15.93
N ARG A 38 -11.59 18.67 -16.58
CA ARG A 38 -12.23 18.44 -17.91
C ARG A 38 -11.23 17.98 -18.97
N ALA A 39 -10.04 18.59 -19.02
CA ALA A 39 -9.01 18.21 -19.98
C ALA A 39 -8.46 16.80 -19.71
N LEU A 40 -8.27 16.45 -18.43
CA LEU A 40 -7.79 15.13 -18.03
C LEU A 40 -8.84 14.04 -18.29
N ILE A 41 -10.12 14.32 -18.02
CA ILE A 41 -11.24 13.41 -18.34
C ILE A 41 -11.30 13.17 -19.86
N ALA A 42 -11.33 14.24 -20.68
CA ALA A 42 -11.35 14.10 -22.13
C ALA A 42 -10.15 13.31 -22.66
N HIS A 43 -8.98 13.45 -22.04
CA HIS A 43 -7.81 12.65 -22.40
C HIS A 43 -8.05 11.16 -22.10
N LEU A 44 -8.55 10.81 -20.90
CA LEU A 44 -8.84 9.42 -20.54
C LEU A 44 -9.91 8.80 -21.44
N GLU A 45 -11.00 9.52 -21.72
CA GLU A 45 -12.05 9.10 -22.67
C GLU A 45 -11.46 8.81 -24.06
N SER A 46 -10.58 9.69 -24.56
CA SER A 46 -9.92 9.50 -25.85
C SER A 46 -9.01 8.27 -25.93
N ARG A 47 -8.59 7.75 -24.77
CA ARG A 47 -7.77 6.54 -24.61
C ARG A 47 -8.63 5.29 -24.37
N GLY A 48 -9.97 5.44 -24.29
CA GLY A 48 -10.91 4.33 -24.13
C GLY A 48 -11.16 3.89 -22.69
N PHE A 49 -10.72 4.64 -21.69
CA PHE A 49 -11.07 4.35 -20.30
C PHE A 49 -12.55 4.66 -20.05
N VAL A 50 -13.20 3.86 -19.22
CA VAL A 50 -14.64 3.98 -18.89
C VAL A 50 -14.89 4.54 -17.50
N SER A 51 -13.83 4.66 -16.70
CA SER A 51 -13.87 5.26 -15.36
C SER A 51 -12.55 5.96 -15.04
N ALA A 52 -12.58 6.89 -14.09
CA ALA A 52 -11.40 7.57 -13.59
C ALA A 52 -11.31 7.50 -12.07
N SER A 53 -10.13 7.22 -11.54
CA SER A 53 -9.82 7.29 -10.12
C SER A 53 -8.86 8.44 -9.80
N SER A 54 -8.89 8.88 -8.54
CA SER A 54 -7.94 9.85 -8.00
C SER A 54 -7.74 9.62 -6.51
N HIS A 55 -6.66 10.19 -5.97
CA HIS A 55 -6.42 10.24 -4.52
C HIS A 55 -6.54 11.68 -4.02
N VAL A 56 -7.20 11.82 -2.88
CA VAL A 56 -7.40 13.09 -2.19
C VAL A 56 -6.80 12.98 -0.79
N ASP A 57 -6.03 13.99 -0.38
CA ASP A 57 -5.56 14.11 0.99
C ASP A 57 -6.74 14.30 1.95
N GLY A 58 -6.86 13.43 2.94
CA GLY A 58 -7.91 13.51 3.96
C GLY A 58 -7.86 14.79 4.80
N ALA A 59 -6.71 15.47 4.84
CA ALA A 59 -6.56 16.77 5.50
C ALA A 59 -7.03 17.96 4.63
N ASP A 60 -7.35 17.73 3.33
CA ASP A 60 -7.87 18.77 2.42
C ASP A 60 -9.36 18.55 2.10
N PRO A 61 -10.29 18.98 2.97
CA PRO A 61 -11.73 18.85 2.73
C PRO A 61 -12.19 19.61 1.49
N GLY A 62 -11.45 20.63 1.06
CA GLY A 62 -11.75 21.38 -0.16
C GLY A 62 -11.53 20.55 -1.42
N SER A 63 -10.47 19.76 -1.46
CA SER A 63 -10.20 18.82 -2.56
C SER A 63 -11.22 17.68 -2.59
N LEU A 64 -11.62 17.13 -1.45
CA LEU A 64 -12.67 16.13 -1.40
C LEU A 64 -14.01 16.70 -1.88
N ALA A 65 -14.40 17.88 -1.39
CA ALA A 65 -15.63 18.55 -1.83
C ALA A 65 -15.61 18.88 -3.35
N PHE A 66 -14.42 19.21 -3.90
CA PHE A 66 -14.23 19.39 -5.34
C PHE A 66 -14.48 18.10 -6.11
N ALA A 67 -13.91 16.98 -5.68
CA ALA A 67 -14.10 15.68 -6.31
C ALA A 67 -15.59 15.25 -6.28
N LEU A 68 -16.22 15.30 -5.09
CA LEU A 68 -17.64 14.96 -4.92
C LEU A 68 -18.56 15.88 -5.76
N GLY A 69 -18.22 17.17 -5.89
CA GLY A 69 -18.93 18.13 -6.75
C GLY A 69 -18.78 17.91 -8.25
N HIS A 70 -17.91 16.99 -8.66
CA HIS A 70 -17.66 16.60 -10.05
C HIS A 70 -17.94 15.10 -10.30
N SER A 71 -18.94 14.56 -9.60
CA SER A 71 -19.45 13.18 -9.76
C SER A 71 -18.48 12.08 -9.36
N PHE A 72 -17.40 12.38 -8.65
CA PHE A 72 -16.61 11.36 -8.00
C PHE A 72 -17.29 10.92 -6.71
N GLU A 73 -17.15 9.64 -6.37
CA GLU A 73 -17.60 9.06 -5.11
C GLU A 73 -16.40 8.54 -4.31
N GLU A 74 -16.43 8.68 -2.99
CA GLU A 74 -15.43 8.07 -2.11
C GLU A 74 -15.64 6.56 -2.11
N VAL A 75 -14.61 5.80 -2.52
CA VAL A 75 -14.67 4.34 -2.62
C VAL A 75 -13.78 3.63 -1.61
N ASP A 76 -12.71 4.27 -1.17
CA ASP A 76 -11.82 3.73 -0.16
C ASP A 76 -11.14 4.84 0.65
N ARG A 77 -10.60 4.46 1.78
CA ARG A 77 -9.83 5.34 2.65
C ARG A 77 -8.70 4.56 3.29
N GLN A 78 -7.48 4.98 3.01
CA GLN A 78 -6.27 4.39 3.56
C GLN A 78 -5.65 5.31 4.60
N VAL A 79 -5.13 4.71 5.64
CA VAL A 79 -4.41 5.43 6.69
C VAL A 79 -2.93 5.13 6.52
N GLU A 80 -2.14 6.18 6.44
CA GLU A 80 -0.70 6.11 6.52
C GLU A 80 -0.27 6.05 7.98
N GLN A 81 0.48 5.04 8.32
CA GLN A 81 1.13 4.91 9.62
C GLN A 81 2.65 4.86 9.41
N VAL A 82 3.39 5.49 10.31
CA VAL A 82 4.85 5.58 10.24
C VAL A 82 5.46 5.08 11.52
N LYS A 83 6.55 4.34 11.38
CA LYS A 83 7.38 3.88 12.49
C LYS A 83 8.78 4.49 12.35
N GLU A 84 9.14 5.36 13.27
CA GLU A 84 10.54 5.75 13.48
C GLU A 84 11.29 4.56 14.08
N ILE A 85 12.37 4.15 13.42
CA ILE A 85 13.16 3.00 13.81
C ILE A 85 14.16 3.43 14.89
N GLY A 86 14.14 2.75 16.03
CA GLY A 86 15.03 2.96 17.17
C GLY A 86 15.80 1.70 17.52
N ASP A 87 15.88 1.40 18.81
CA ASP A 87 16.52 0.17 19.34
C ASP A 87 15.53 -1.01 19.27
N GLU A 88 15.22 -1.46 18.07
CA GLU A 88 14.28 -2.53 17.81
C GLU A 88 14.93 -3.91 18.05
N ARG A 89 14.17 -4.83 18.65
CA ARG A 89 14.66 -6.18 18.96
C ARG A 89 13.78 -7.24 18.35
N THR A 90 14.42 -8.23 17.74
CA THR A 90 13.74 -9.43 17.26
C THR A 90 13.15 -10.21 18.43
N GLY A 91 11.87 -10.58 18.32
CA GLY A 91 11.24 -11.58 19.18
C GLY A 91 11.53 -13.00 18.67
N ALA A 92 11.43 -13.99 19.56
CA ALA A 92 11.49 -15.38 19.11
C ALA A 92 10.28 -15.70 18.21
N PRO A 93 10.46 -16.49 17.12
CA PRO A 93 9.34 -17.01 16.37
C PRO A 93 8.41 -17.84 17.26
N PRO A 94 7.11 -17.90 16.97
CA PRO A 94 6.19 -18.82 17.63
C PRO A 94 6.66 -20.27 17.53
N GLU A 95 6.26 -21.10 18.50
CA GLU A 95 6.65 -22.51 18.56
C GLU A 95 6.35 -23.25 17.25
N GLY A 96 7.30 -24.03 16.79
CA GLY A 96 7.21 -24.81 15.55
C GLY A 96 7.37 -24.00 14.26
N VAL A 97 7.70 -22.72 14.35
CA VAL A 97 7.96 -21.86 13.19
C VAL A 97 9.40 -21.36 13.18
N THR A 98 10.01 -21.34 12.01
CA THR A 98 11.30 -20.68 11.76
C THR A 98 11.13 -19.53 10.80
N PHE A 99 11.91 -18.45 10.97
CA PHE A 99 11.96 -17.33 10.06
C PHE A 99 13.21 -17.39 9.21
N VAL A 100 13.04 -17.14 7.92
CA VAL A 100 14.13 -17.01 6.95
C VAL A 100 13.89 -15.76 6.10
N THR A 101 14.93 -15.16 5.54
CA THR A 101 14.79 -14.04 4.62
C THR A 101 14.63 -14.53 3.18
N LEU A 102 14.03 -13.70 2.33
CA LEU A 102 14.01 -13.96 0.89
C LEU A 102 15.40 -13.83 0.27
N ALA A 103 16.34 -13.14 0.91
CA ALA A 103 17.73 -13.10 0.46
C ALA A 103 18.44 -14.43 0.69
N ASP A 104 18.18 -15.12 1.81
CA ASP A 104 18.75 -16.44 2.13
C ASP A 104 18.10 -17.57 1.32
N ARG A 105 16.80 -17.42 1.00
CA ARG A 105 15.96 -18.43 0.35
C ARG A 105 15.14 -17.79 -0.78
N PRO A 106 15.78 -17.34 -1.88
CA PRO A 106 15.09 -16.59 -2.95
C PRO A 106 14.01 -17.40 -3.69
N GLU A 107 14.09 -18.73 -3.69
CA GLU A 107 13.05 -19.59 -4.27
C GLU A 107 11.70 -19.45 -3.56
N LEU A 108 11.69 -19.06 -2.27
CA LEU A 108 10.48 -18.88 -1.49
C LEU A 108 9.63 -17.69 -1.99
N LEU A 109 10.18 -16.75 -2.75
CA LEU A 109 9.38 -15.71 -3.39
C LEU A 109 8.35 -16.33 -4.34
N ARG A 110 8.77 -17.26 -5.21
CA ARG A 110 7.84 -17.96 -6.10
C ARG A 110 6.88 -18.86 -5.33
N GLU A 111 7.38 -19.61 -4.33
CA GLU A 111 6.58 -20.53 -3.54
C GLU A 111 5.54 -19.82 -2.66
N SER A 112 5.76 -18.55 -2.31
CA SER A 112 4.83 -17.74 -1.52
C SER A 112 3.70 -17.09 -2.35
N TYR A 113 3.68 -17.25 -3.68
CA TYR A 113 2.70 -16.61 -4.55
C TYR A 113 1.25 -16.92 -4.17
N ASP A 114 0.92 -18.20 -3.92
CA ASP A 114 -0.45 -18.60 -3.54
C ASP A 114 -0.86 -17.96 -2.21
N LEU A 115 0.08 -17.82 -1.26
CA LEU A 115 -0.16 -17.13 0.01
C LEU A 115 -0.34 -15.63 -0.20
N ALA A 116 0.39 -15.01 -1.11
CA ALA A 116 0.21 -13.62 -1.48
C ALA A 116 -1.17 -13.38 -2.09
N VAL A 117 -1.60 -14.24 -3.03
CA VAL A 117 -2.97 -14.19 -3.60
C VAL A 117 -4.04 -14.33 -2.52
N GLU A 118 -3.87 -15.26 -1.56
CA GLU A 118 -4.77 -15.35 -0.40
C GLU A 118 -4.81 -14.04 0.40
N GLY A 119 -3.65 -13.42 0.63
CA GLY A 119 -3.54 -12.16 1.37
C GLY A 119 -4.22 -11.00 0.67
N TYR A 120 -3.99 -10.85 -0.63
CA TYR A 120 -4.64 -9.80 -1.43
C TYR A 120 -6.16 -9.99 -1.53
N ALA A 121 -6.62 -11.23 -1.67
CA ALA A 121 -8.06 -11.54 -1.69
C ALA A 121 -8.79 -11.22 -0.37
N ASP A 122 -8.06 -11.20 0.75
CA ASP A 122 -8.60 -10.88 2.07
C ASP A 122 -8.51 -9.36 2.40
N MET A 123 -7.92 -8.55 1.52
CA MET A 123 -7.87 -7.10 1.73
C MET A 123 -9.26 -6.47 1.55
N ALA A 124 -9.61 -5.57 2.46
CA ALA A 124 -10.89 -4.83 2.42
C ALA A 124 -10.83 -3.67 1.43
N THR A 125 -10.59 -3.95 0.15
CA THR A 125 -10.50 -2.96 -0.92
C THR A 125 -11.80 -2.86 -1.71
N TYR A 126 -12.11 -1.68 -2.25
CA TYR A 126 -13.27 -1.47 -3.12
C TYR A 126 -13.22 -2.32 -4.40
N THR A 127 -12.04 -2.42 -4.99
CA THR A 127 -11.79 -3.35 -6.11
C THR A 127 -10.89 -4.48 -5.59
N PRO A 128 -11.23 -5.75 -5.85
CA PRO A 128 -10.34 -6.85 -5.48
C PRO A 128 -8.93 -6.62 -6.01
N VAL A 129 -7.95 -6.72 -5.13
CA VAL A 129 -6.54 -6.68 -5.53
C VAL A 129 -6.18 -8.03 -6.10
N THR A 130 -5.66 -8.02 -7.31
CA THR A 130 -5.10 -9.19 -7.98
C THR A 130 -3.65 -8.91 -8.31
N ILE A 131 -2.78 -9.88 -8.13
CA ILE A 131 -1.39 -9.79 -8.53
C ILE A 131 -1.07 -10.91 -9.51
N SER A 132 -0.38 -10.60 -10.60
CA SER A 132 0.13 -11.63 -11.48
C SER A 132 1.37 -12.29 -10.89
N LEU A 133 1.69 -13.52 -11.31
CA LEU A 133 2.94 -14.16 -10.91
C LEU A 133 4.15 -13.38 -11.42
N GLU A 134 4.03 -12.70 -12.55
CA GLU A 134 5.11 -11.87 -13.12
C GLU A 134 5.41 -10.67 -12.22
N ASP A 135 4.39 -9.92 -11.81
CA ASP A 135 4.54 -8.76 -10.91
C ASP A 135 5.05 -9.19 -9.54
N TRP A 136 4.54 -10.31 -9.02
CA TRP A 136 5.03 -10.89 -7.77
C TRP A 136 6.52 -11.23 -7.83
N LEU A 137 6.97 -11.85 -8.92
CA LEU A 137 8.38 -12.18 -9.13
C LEU A 137 9.25 -10.96 -9.45
N ALA A 138 8.66 -9.87 -9.93
CA ALA A 138 9.34 -8.58 -10.05
C ALA A 138 9.59 -7.89 -8.71
N GLY A 139 9.06 -8.46 -7.60
CA GLY A 139 9.32 -8.03 -6.22
C GLY A 139 8.20 -7.18 -5.63
N GLU A 140 7.03 -7.10 -6.26
CA GLU A 140 5.91 -6.34 -5.71
C GLU A 140 5.57 -6.81 -4.29
N GLY A 141 5.71 -5.88 -3.33
CA GLY A 141 5.43 -6.14 -1.91
C GLY A 141 6.58 -6.77 -1.11
N ALA A 142 7.76 -7.08 -1.71
CA ALA A 142 8.89 -7.73 -1.04
C ALA A 142 10.24 -7.53 -1.75
N ASP A 143 10.46 -6.40 -2.44
CA ASP A 143 11.67 -6.14 -3.25
C ASP A 143 12.94 -5.93 -2.42
N ILE A 144 12.83 -5.56 -1.14
CA ILE A 144 13.95 -5.59 -0.18
C ILE A 144 14.06 -7.01 0.40
N ALA A 145 14.63 -7.93 -0.37
CA ALA A 145 14.66 -9.35 -0.04
C ALA A 145 15.30 -9.69 1.32
N ALA A 146 16.36 -8.96 1.71
CA ALA A 146 17.04 -9.16 3.00
C ALA A 146 16.22 -8.69 4.21
N GLY A 147 15.30 -7.74 4.01
CA GLY A 147 14.34 -7.25 5.01
C GLY A 147 12.97 -7.94 4.93
N SER A 148 12.77 -8.84 3.98
CA SER A 148 11.52 -9.57 3.78
C SER A 148 11.62 -10.98 4.36
N PHE A 149 10.71 -11.31 5.28
CA PHE A 149 10.76 -12.54 6.07
C PHE A 149 9.63 -13.50 5.73
N VAL A 150 9.97 -14.79 5.65
CA VAL A 150 9.05 -15.91 5.45
C VAL A 150 9.03 -16.77 6.71
N GLY A 151 7.85 -17.11 7.18
CA GLY A 151 7.62 -18.05 8.27
C GLY A 151 7.36 -19.45 7.74
N LEU A 152 8.18 -20.42 8.18
CA LEU A 152 8.12 -21.83 7.78
C LEU A 152 7.69 -22.68 8.97
N ALA A 153 6.73 -23.58 8.77
CA ALA A 153 6.33 -24.62 9.73
C ALA A 153 6.41 -25.99 9.07
N GLY A 154 7.27 -26.87 9.58
CA GLY A 154 7.48 -28.18 8.97
C GLY A 154 7.99 -28.11 7.52
N GLY A 155 8.59 -27.01 7.11
CA GLY A 155 9.04 -26.74 5.74
C GLY A 155 8.00 -26.07 4.85
N GLU A 156 6.75 -25.94 5.27
CA GLU A 156 5.69 -25.24 4.54
C GLU A 156 5.67 -23.75 4.86
N ILE A 157 5.38 -22.91 3.86
CA ILE A 157 5.18 -21.46 4.05
C ILE A 157 3.84 -21.23 4.76
N VAL A 158 3.89 -20.56 5.91
CA VAL A 158 2.69 -20.24 6.71
C VAL A 158 2.49 -18.74 6.89
N ALA A 159 3.51 -17.94 6.63
CA ALA A 159 3.42 -16.49 6.72
C ALA A 159 4.52 -15.81 5.89
N LEU A 160 4.27 -14.57 5.48
CA LEU A 160 5.21 -13.68 4.81
C LEU A 160 5.04 -12.26 5.35
N SER A 161 6.13 -11.51 5.45
CA SER A 161 6.11 -10.06 5.68
C SER A 161 7.19 -9.41 4.82
N GLY A 162 6.76 -8.74 3.76
CA GLY A 162 7.64 -8.07 2.81
C GLY A 162 8.05 -6.67 3.25
N LEU A 163 9.16 -6.20 2.72
CA LEU A 163 9.66 -4.83 2.83
C LEU A 163 9.98 -4.34 1.42
N CYS A 164 9.58 -3.11 1.10
CA CYS A 164 9.71 -2.52 -0.22
C CYS A 164 10.38 -1.16 -0.16
N GLU A 165 10.92 -0.73 -1.29
CA GLU A 165 11.38 0.64 -1.48
C GLU A 165 10.46 1.37 -2.48
N ALA A 166 9.81 2.45 -2.02
CA ALA A 166 9.04 3.30 -2.90
C ALA A 166 9.94 4.11 -3.86
N PRO A 167 9.41 4.60 -4.99
CA PRO A 167 10.20 5.34 -5.99
C PRO A 167 10.92 6.60 -5.46
N ASP A 168 10.48 7.15 -4.34
CA ASP A 168 11.11 8.30 -3.67
C ASP A 168 12.18 7.90 -2.64
N GLY A 169 12.47 6.59 -2.51
CA GLY A 169 13.43 6.04 -1.55
C GLY A 169 12.84 5.79 -0.16
N THR A 170 11.55 6.00 0.04
CA THR A 170 10.87 5.65 1.29
C THR A 170 10.80 4.14 1.44
N VAL A 171 11.15 3.61 2.62
CA VAL A 171 10.99 2.19 2.91
C VAL A 171 9.57 1.93 3.39
N GLU A 172 8.88 1.03 2.71
CA GLU A 172 7.50 0.68 2.99
C GLU A 172 7.37 -0.75 3.52
N ASP A 173 6.46 -0.91 4.45
CA ASP A 173 6.00 -2.20 4.93
C ASP A 173 5.07 -2.81 3.87
N GLY A 174 5.59 -3.73 3.10
CA GLY A 174 4.88 -4.41 2.02
C GLY A 174 3.81 -5.38 2.52
N LEU A 175 3.49 -6.39 1.71
CA LEU A 175 2.49 -7.38 2.07
C LEU A 175 2.88 -8.12 3.35
N THR A 176 2.01 -8.08 4.37
CA THR A 176 2.08 -8.97 5.53
C THR A 176 0.87 -9.90 5.53
N VAL A 177 1.11 -11.18 5.33
CA VAL A 177 0.08 -12.22 5.26
C VAL A 177 0.41 -13.41 6.13
N VAL A 178 -0.61 -13.99 6.74
CA VAL A 178 -0.56 -15.26 7.47
C VAL A 178 -1.62 -16.18 6.91
N ARG A 179 -1.24 -17.40 6.54
CA ARG A 179 -2.14 -18.45 6.06
C ARG A 179 -3.32 -18.61 7.00
N ARG A 180 -4.53 -18.73 6.50
CA ARG A 180 -5.78 -18.65 7.28
C ARG A 180 -5.81 -19.58 8.49
N ASP A 181 -5.34 -20.84 8.33
CA ASP A 181 -5.29 -21.85 9.39
C ASP A 181 -4.18 -21.59 10.44
N TRP A 182 -3.28 -20.62 10.18
CA TRP A 182 -2.20 -20.20 11.07
C TRP A 182 -2.44 -18.86 11.75
N ARG A 183 -3.54 -18.18 11.44
CA ARG A 183 -3.87 -16.85 12.03
C ARG A 183 -4.12 -16.94 13.54
N ARG A 184 -4.02 -15.80 14.21
CA ARG A 184 -4.25 -15.61 15.65
C ARG A 184 -3.25 -16.35 16.55
N ARG A 185 -2.07 -16.70 16.01
CA ARG A 185 -0.95 -17.31 16.73
C ARG A 185 0.24 -16.37 16.94
N GLY A 186 0.08 -15.06 16.69
CA GLY A 186 1.14 -14.06 16.86
C GLY A 186 2.14 -13.96 15.71
N LEU A 187 1.98 -14.72 14.61
CA LEU A 187 2.93 -14.77 13.49
C LEU A 187 3.15 -13.42 12.81
N ALA A 188 2.08 -12.68 12.51
CA ALA A 188 2.21 -11.36 11.89
C ALA A 188 3.02 -10.38 12.76
N GLU A 189 2.77 -10.38 14.07
CA GLU A 189 3.51 -9.53 15.00
C GLU A 189 4.99 -9.93 15.07
N ALA A 190 5.28 -11.23 15.16
CA ALA A 190 6.65 -11.72 15.26
C ALA A 190 7.46 -11.44 13.98
N LEU A 191 6.86 -11.61 12.79
CA LEU A 191 7.50 -11.27 11.51
C LEU A 191 7.76 -9.77 11.39
N LYS A 192 6.78 -8.92 11.73
CA LYS A 192 6.97 -7.48 11.73
C LYS A 192 8.08 -7.05 12.70
N ARG A 193 8.17 -7.64 13.89
CA ARG A 193 9.28 -7.37 14.83
C ARG A 193 10.64 -7.78 14.24
N ALA A 194 10.72 -8.94 13.57
CA ALA A 194 11.96 -9.36 12.90
C ALA A 194 12.38 -8.34 11.82
N LYS A 195 11.43 -7.88 11.02
CA LYS A 195 11.66 -6.85 10.00
C LYS A 195 12.09 -5.50 10.58
N LEU A 196 11.45 -5.04 11.65
CA LEU A 196 11.84 -3.80 12.35
C LEU A 196 13.27 -3.89 12.92
N ALA A 197 13.63 -5.03 13.51
CA ALA A 197 14.98 -5.25 14.01
C ALA A 197 16.01 -5.25 12.88
N TRP A 198 15.71 -5.92 11.77
CA TRP A 198 16.56 -5.87 10.59
C TRP A 198 16.73 -4.43 10.06
N ALA A 199 15.66 -3.66 10.03
CA ALA A 199 15.71 -2.25 9.61
C ALA A 199 16.63 -1.41 10.51
N ALA A 200 16.56 -1.62 11.83
CA ALA A 200 17.46 -0.95 12.80
C ALA A 200 18.93 -1.30 12.55
N GLU A 201 19.22 -2.59 12.32
CA GLU A 201 20.58 -3.08 12.04
C GLU A 201 21.13 -2.56 10.70
N ASN A 202 20.25 -2.21 9.74
CA ASN A 202 20.63 -1.74 8.40
C ASN A 202 20.50 -0.23 8.22
N GLY A 203 20.33 0.53 9.32
CA GLY A 203 20.36 1.99 9.32
C GLY A 203 19.13 2.66 8.68
N ILE A 204 18.02 1.93 8.52
CA ILE A 204 16.75 2.50 8.10
C ILE A 204 16.19 3.32 9.25
N SER A 205 15.87 4.57 9.01
CA SER A 205 15.38 5.49 10.04
C SER A 205 13.86 5.48 10.20
N GLU A 206 13.13 5.13 9.15
CA GLU A 206 11.67 5.18 9.12
C GLU A 206 11.11 4.07 8.22
N ILE A 207 10.00 3.46 8.62
CA ILE A 207 9.18 2.57 7.77
C ILE A 207 7.75 3.10 7.74
N VAL A 208 7.20 3.19 6.55
CA VAL A 208 5.82 3.63 6.29
C VAL A 208 4.95 2.42 5.97
N THR A 209 3.67 2.48 6.29
CA THR A 209 2.69 1.48 5.88
C THR A 209 1.34 2.13 5.60
N TRP A 210 0.61 1.57 4.63
CA TRP A 210 -0.73 1.98 4.27
C TRP A 210 -1.73 0.89 4.65
N THR A 211 -2.79 1.25 5.35
CA THR A 211 -3.81 0.30 5.79
C THR A 211 -5.19 0.81 5.43
N GLN A 212 -5.94 0.00 4.69
CA GLN A 212 -7.29 0.30 4.24
C GLN A 212 -8.29 0.32 5.41
N ARG A 213 -9.39 1.05 5.22
CA ARG A 213 -10.58 0.93 6.06
C ARG A 213 -11.07 -0.53 6.02
N GLY A 214 -11.42 -1.09 7.17
CA GLY A 214 -11.83 -2.49 7.29
C GLY A 214 -10.70 -3.44 7.72
N ASN A 215 -9.45 -2.97 7.76
CA ASN A 215 -8.31 -3.74 8.28
C ASN A 215 -7.86 -3.23 9.66
N GLU A 216 -8.83 -3.05 10.58
CA GLU A 216 -8.59 -2.54 11.93
C GLU A 216 -7.63 -3.44 12.72
N GLY A 217 -7.61 -4.74 12.41
CA GLY A 217 -6.70 -5.70 13.04
C GLY A 217 -5.23 -5.38 12.74
N MET A 218 -4.90 -5.03 11.50
CA MET A 218 -3.54 -4.64 11.10
C MET A 218 -3.18 -3.28 11.67
N ARG A 219 -4.10 -2.32 11.64
CA ARG A 219 -3.88 -0.99 12.24
C ARG A 219 -3.56 -1.09 13.72
N ALA A 220 -4.34 -1.87 14.48
CA ALA A 220 -4.09 -2.11 15.90
C ALA A 220 -2.78 -2.86 16.16
N LEU A 221 -2.37 -3.76 15.25
CA LEU A 221 -1.07 -4.41 15.32
C LEU A 221 0.06 -3.38 15.13
N ASN A 222 -0.04 -2.52 14.11
CA ASN A 222 0.93 -1.48 13.85
C ASN A 222 1.06 -0.52 15.05
N GLU A 223 -0.07 -0.08 15.64
CA GLU A 223 -0.05 0.76 16.86
C GLU A 223 0.70 0.10 18.01
N ARG A 224 0.47 -1.21 18.26
CA ARG A 224 1.22 -1.96 19.29
C ARG A 224 2.72 -2.07 19.00
N LEU A 225 3.11 -2.03 17.72
CA LEU A 225 4.51 -1.98 17.28
C LEU A 225 5.09 -0.57 17.30
N GLY A 226 4.31 0.44 17.69
CA GLY A 226 4.75 1.83 17.84
C GLY A 226 4.65 2.64 16.55
N TYR A 227 3.90 2.20 15.55
CA TYR A 227 3.53 3.03 14.42
C TYR A 227 2.56 4.13 14.85
N THR A 228 2.75 5.32 14.34
CA THR A 228 1.88 6.48 14.58
C THR A 228 1.19 6.91 13.28
N TYR A 229 0.02 7.53 13.39
CA TYR A 229 -0.70 8.05 12.23
C TYR A 229 -0.01 9.27 11.65
N ARG A 230 0.13 9.33 10.33
CA ARG A 230 0.72 10.47 9.61
C ARG A 230 -0.28 11.17 8.69
N SER A 231 -0.97 10.43 7.86
CA SER A 231 -1.92 10.98 6.90
C SER A 231 -3.07 10.02 6.57
N VAL A 232 -4.04 10.53 5.82
CA VAL A 232 -5.14 9.73 5.26
C VAL A 232 -5.24 10.03 3.78
N SER A 233 -5.21 8.98 2.96
CA SER A 233 -5.51 9.05 1.53
C SER A 233 -6.93 8.56 1.27
N ILE A 234 -7.72 9.37 0.56
CA ILE A 234 -9.08 9.04 0.17
C ILE A 234 -9.10 8.73 -1.32
N SER A 235 -9.46 7.51 -1.67
CA SER A 235 -9.64 7.12 -3.07
C SER A 235 -11.04 7.52 -3.53
N VAL A 236 -11.10 8.21 -4.65
CA VAL A 236 -12.36 8.62 -5.28
C VAL A 236 -12.45 8.07 -6.70
N LEU A 237 -13.65 7.74 -7.15
CA LEU A 237 -13.94 7.11 -8.44
C LEU A 237 -15.12 7.79 -9.11
N ALA A 238 -15.06 7.99 -10.42
CA ALA A 238 -16.17 8.42 -11.24
C ALA A 238 -16.27 7.60 -12.53
N PRO A 239 -17.48 7.36 -13.10
CA PRO A 239 -17.62 6.96 -14.49
C PRO A 239 -17.18 8.11 -15.41
N LEU A 240 -16.67 7.77 -16.60
CA LEU A 240 -16.34 8.70 -17.67
C LEU A 240 -17.42 8.72 -18.74
#